data_0625fcc4cdcf19e60d1e90ce54927e57
#
_entry.id   0625fcc4cdcf19e60d1e90ce54927e57
#
_cell.length_a   1.000
_cell.length_b   1.000
_cell.length_c   1.000
_cell.angle_alpha   90.00
_cell.angle_beta   90.00
_cell.angle_gamma   90.00
#
_symmetry.space_group_name_H-M   'P 1'
#
loop_
_entity.id
_entity.type
_entity.pdbx_description
1 polymer ?
#
loop_
_entity_poly.entity_id
_entity_poly.type
_entity_poly.pdbx_seq_one_letter_code
_entity_poly.pdbx_strand_id
1 'polypeptide(L)'
;LVDLQALRQAEHGRRIRFGYMWALFCAVLWGLWYIPGTVVWGLAPFVEMYTEVASTSGDSMALIVTAVLITALNAVTVVLALFVWNGVLGNYGEMIRTAKSFHPCSKWFLFASVFGGPVAILGSFMAMGFVGGAFAAVAALLYPVIGAALANVWHGEKISKRAAMGIIVIIAGGITIFGGGVITELQAGSVGWIGYLGGLMAATGWGIEGAVADKGLDVANADVGLHLRFIAELAIWIIIALPLLAIMGYPVFTYAFQVFQPWTILMFVFAGITFGFCYVSWYKSFPLIGVGRGQGIANLYGMFAVISTILFFGDVPQWTVLVGGALCIVGSFIMFSEESLELETLRN
;
A
#
# COMPACT_ATOMS: atom_id res chain seq x y z
N LEU A 1 -24.58 35.90 21.37
CA LEU A 1 -24.94 35.11 20.18
C LEU A 1 -23.65 34.42 19.69
N VAL A 2 -23.64 33.11 19.70
CA VAL A 2 -22.49 32.34 19.18
C VAL A 2 -22.47 32.53 17.67
N ASP A 3 -21.34 32.99 17.12
CA ASP A 3 -21.16 33.13 15.69
C ASP A 3 -20.99 31.72 15.07
N LEU A 4 -22.08 31.20 14.50
CA LEU A 4 -22.12 29.89 13.87
C LEU A 4 -21.18 29.79 12.65
N GLN A 5 -20.89 30.90 11.97
CA GLN A 5 -19.97 30.92 10.84
C GLN A 5 -18.52 30.75 11.33
N ALA A 6 -18.14 31.47 12.39
CA ALA A 6 -16.83 31.32 13.00
C ALA A 6 -16.59 29.91 13.55
N LEU A 7 -17.62 29.30 14.16
CA LEU A 7 -17.54 27.89 14.61
C LEU A 7 -17.38 26.90 13.46
N ARG A 8 -18.12 27.08 12.36
CA ARG A 8 -17.98 26.24 11.16
C ARG A 8 -16.59 26.35 10.53
N GLN A 9 -16.07 27.57 10.43
CA GLN A 9 -14.71 27.78 9.92
C GLN A 9 -13.64 27.16 10.82
N ALA A 10 -13.78 27.30 12.14
CA ALA A 10 -12.85 26.71 13.10
C ALA A 10 -12.89 25.17 13.03
N GLU A 11 -14.09 24.57 12.93
CA GLU A 11 -14.25 23.12 12.80
C GLU A 11 -13.69 22.62 11.46
N HIS A 12 -13.95 23.31 10.36
CA HIS A 12 -13.39 23.00 9.05
C HIS A 12 -11.85 23.03 9.07
N GLY A 13 -11.26 24.09 9.61
CA GLY A 13 -9.81 24.19 9.78
C GLY A 13 -9.22 23.07 10.66
N ARG A 14 -9.94 22.64 11.71
CA ARG A 14 -9.56 21.54 12.56
C ARG A 14 -9.56 20.21 11.78
N ARG A 15 -10.62 19.92 11.03
CA ARG A 15 -10.74 18.71 10.21
C ARG A 15 -9.62 18.60 9.18
N ILE A 16 -9.32 19.67 8.48
CA ILE A 16 -8.21 19.73 7.52
C ILE A 16 -6.86 19.42 8.20
N ARG A 17 -6.56 20.02 9.35
CA ARG A 17 -5.32 19.74 10.09
C ARG A 17 -5.22 18.26 10.48
N PHE A 18 -6.29 17.67 10.97
CA PHE A 18 -6.32 16.23 11.30
C PHE A 18 -6.11 15.37 10.05
N GLY A 19 -6.69 15.74 8.90
CA GLY A 19 -6.48 15.04 7.65
C GLY A 19 -5.01 15.03 7.22
N TYR A 20 -4.34 16.19 7.30
CA TYR A 20 -2.91 16.31 7.04
C TYR A 20 -2.04 15.51 8.01
N MET A 21 -2.38 15.56 9.30
CA MET A 21 -1.68 14.76 10.32
C MET A 21 -1.81 13.26 10.04
N TRP A 22 -3.01 12.78 9.71
CA TRP A 22 -3.22 11.39 9.36
C TRP A 22 -2.42 10.99 8.11
N ALA A 23 -2.45 11.79 7.06
CA ALA A 23 -1.71 11.51 5.83
C ALA A 23 -0.18 11.49 6.05
N LEU A 24 0.36 12.40 6.89
CA LEU A 24 1.78 12.40 7.26
C LEU A 24 2.13 11.19 8.13
N PHE A 25 1.28 10.85 9.09
CA PHE A 25 1.49 9.67 9.94
C PHE A 25 1.48 8.37 9.10
N CYS A 26 0.57 8.30 8.11
CA CYS A 26 0.59 7.26 7.09
C CYS A 26 1.96 7.18 6.40
N ALA A 27 2.48 8.30 5.92
CA ALA A 27 3.76 8.33 5.19
C ALA A 27 4.92 7.77 6.04
N VAL A 28 5.01 8.18 7.31
CA VAL A 28 6.06 7.69 8.23
C VAL A 28 5.94 6.18 8.44
N LEU A 29 4.77 5.69 8.81
CA LEU A 29 4.55 4.28 9.12
C LEU A 29 4.71 3.39 7.89
N TRP A 30 4.25 3.86 6.73
CA TRP A 30 4.42 3.14 5.47
C TRP A 30 5.89 3.05 5.08
N GLY A 31 6.65 4.14 5.22
CA GLY A 31 8.10 4.12 5.01
C GLY A 31 8.82 3.13 5.92
N LEU A 32 8.44 3.05 7.20
CA LEU A 32 9.00 2.10 8.16
C LEU A 32 8.64 0.65 7.84
N TRP A 33 7.50 0.36 7.23
CA TRP A 33 7.09 -1.00 6.86
C TRP A 33 8.07 -1.67 5.88
N TYR A 34 8.78 -0.90 5.05
CA TYR A 34 9.76 -1.45 4.12
C TYR A 34 10.97 -2.10 4.83
N ILE A 35 11.24 -1.75 6.09
CA ILE A 35 12.29 -2.40 6.88
C ILE A 35 11.93 -3.87 7.16
N PRO A 36 10.87 -4.19 7.91
CA PRO A 36 10.52 -5.58 8.18
C PRO A 36 10.17 -6.34 6.89
N GLY A 37 9.54 -5.68 5.92
CA GLY A 37 9.22 -6.27 4.61
C GLY A 37 10.45 -6.73 3.83
N THR A 38 11.57 -6.04 3.95
CA THR A 38 12.84 -6.45 3.32
C THR A 38 13.57 -7.50 4.17
N VAL A 39 13.59 -7.33 5.50
CA VAL A 39 14.31 -8.24 6.41
C VAL A 39 13.75 -9.66 6.35
N VAL A 40 12.43 -9.84 6.24
CA VAL A 40 11.82 -11.18 6.27
C VAL A 40 12.31 -12.10 5.15
N TRP A 41 12.74 -11.55 4.02
CA TRP A 41 13.31 -12.34 2.91
C TRP A 41 14.61 -13.07 3.29
N GLY A 42 15.38 -12.52 4.21
CA GLY A 42 16.63 -13.10 4.72
C GLY A 42 16.45 -13.95 5.98
N LEU A 43 15.22 -14.20 6.44
CA LEU A 43 14.95 -14.96 7.65
C LEU A 43 14.40 -16.36 7.35
N ALA A 44 14.70 -17.30 8.24
CA ALA A 44 13.99 -18.58 8.28
C ALA A 44 12.51 -18.35 8.62
N PRO A 45 11.58 -19.06 7.99
CA PRO A 45 11.79 -20.18 7.07
C PRO A 45 11.79 -19.78 5.58
N PHE A 46 11.84 -18.49 5.23
CA PHE A 46 11.66 -18.02 3.85
C PHE A 46 12.88 -18.30 2.98
N VAL A 47 14.09 -18.23 3.55
CA VAL A 47 15.34 -18.57 2.84
C VAL A 47 15.34 -20.06 2.46
N GLU A 48 14.94 -20.94 3.38
CA GLU A 48 14.87 -22.37 3.15
C GLU A 48 13.81 -22.71 2.11
N MET A 49 12.61 -22.10 2.22
CA MET A 49 11.54 -22.26 1.26
C MET A 49 11.94 -21.82 -0.14
N TYR A 50 12.56 -20.65 -0.25
CA TYR A 50 13.08 -20.14 -1.52
C TYR A 50 14.07 -21.14 -2.12
N THR A 51 15.03 -21.61 -1.34
CA THR A 51 16.08 -22.53 -1.79
C THR A 51 15.48 -23.86 -2.26
N GLU A 52 14.52 -24.43 -1.52
CA GLU A 52 13.84 -25.66 -1.89
C GLU A 52 13.06 -25.51 -3.19
N VAL A 53 12.24 -24.48 -3.30
CA VAL A 53 11.43 -24.24 -4.51
C VAL A 53 12.32 -23.88 -5.71
N ALA A 54 13.40 -23.15 -5.52
CA ALA A 54 14.36 -22.81 -6.59
C ALA A 54 15.01 -24.07 -7.17
N SER A 55 15.36 -25.03 -6.32
CA SER A 55 15.97 -26.30 -6.75
C SER A 55 15.05 -27.17 -7.60
N THR A 56 13.73 -27.03 -7.45
CA THR A 56 12.72 -27.87 -8.13
C THR A 56 12.03 -27.16 -9.28
N SER A 57 11.79 -25.84 -9.17
CA SER A 57 10.93 -25.09 -10.07
C SER A 57 11.57 -23.80 -10.64
N GLY A 58 12.83 -23.54 -10.25
CA GLY A 58 13.60 -22.37 -10.66
C GLY A 58 13.30 -21.10 -9.86
N ASP A 59 14.20 -20.12 -9.97
CA ASP A 59 14.20 -18.91 -9.14
C ASP A 59 12.94 -18.06 -9.26
N SER A 60 12.36 -17.96 -10.47
CA SER A 60 11.12 -17.17 -10.67
C SER A 60 9.97 -17.69 -9.84
N MET A 61 9.76 -19.03 -9.83
CA MET A 61 8.70 -19.65 -9.03
C MET A 61 9.00 -19.60 -7.55
N ALA A 62 10.25 -19.84 -7.16
CA ALA A 62 10.68 -19.74 -5.77
C ALA A 62 10.33 -18.37 -5.17
N LEU A 63 10.58 -17.33 -5.91
CA LEU A 63 10.30 -15.97 -5.50
C LEU A 63 8.80 -15.70 -5.38
N ILE A 64 8.03 -16.04 -6.43
CA ILE A 64 6.59 -15.81 -6.43
C ILE A 64 5.95 -16.56 -5.26
N VAL A 65 6.29 -17.85 -5.07
CA VAL A 65 5.73 -18.67 -4.00
C VAL A 65 6.10 -18.12 -2.62
N THR A 66 7.36 -17.72 -2.44
CA THR A 66 7.82 -17.10 -1.18
C THR A 66 7.14 -15.75 -0.93
N ALA A 67 7.02 -14.89 -1.96
CA ALA A 67 6.31 -13.62 -1.86
C ALA A 67 4.84 -13.80 -1.47
N VAL A 68 4.15 -14.79 -2.03
CA VAL A 68 2.76 -15.12 -1.66
C VAL A 68 2.65 -15.50 -0.19
N LEU A 69 3.54 -16.35 0.32
CA LEU A 69 3.52 -16.73 1.74
C LEU A 69 3.80 -15.53 2.65
N ILE A 70 4.82 -14.72 2.33
CA ILE A 70 5.13 -13.50 3.09
C ILE A 70 3.92 -12.54 3.10
N THR A 71 3.28 -12.34 1.95
CA THR A 71 2.11 -11.46 1.85
C THR A 71 0.93 -11.98 2.67
N ALA A 72 0.66 -13.28 2.63
CA ALA A 72 -0.39 -13.91 3.43
C ALA A 72 -0.15 -13.73 4.93
N LEU A 73 1.08 -13.92 5.40
CA LEU A 73 1.46 -13.73 6.81
C LEU A 73 1.42 -12.25 7.23
N ASN A 74 1.82 -11.34 6.34
CA ASN A 74 1.63 -9.92 6.57
C ASN A 74 0.14 -9.57 6.74
N ALA A 75 -0.75 -10.12 5.90
CA ALA A 75 -2.19 -9.93 6.05
C ALA A 75 -2.71 -10.47 7.39
N VAL A 76 -2.23 -11.63 7.88
CA VAL A 76 -2.57 -12.16 9.21
C VAL A 76 -2.23 -11.15 10.30
N THR A 77 -1.00 -10.62 10.30
CA THR A 77 -0.55 -9.71 11.36
C THR A 77 -1.25 -8.36 11.31
N VAL A 78 -1.58 -7.86 10.12
CA VAL A 78 -2.40 -6.65 9.96
C VAL A 78 -3.82 -6.87 10.48
N VAL A 79 -4.47 -8.00 10.13
CA VAL A 79 -5.81 -8.32 10.63
C VAL A 79 -5.82 -8.41 12.15
N LEU A 80 -4.81 -9.03 12.76
CA LEU A 80 -4.69 -9.10 14.22
C LEU A 80 -4.51 -7.71 14.85
N ALA A 81 -3.64 -6.85 14.28
CA ALA A 81 -3.46 -5.48 14.75
C ALA A 81 -4.76 -4.67 14.66
N LEU A 82 -5.47 -4.76 13.53
CA LEU A 82 -6.75 -4.09 13.33
C LEU A 82 -7.88 -4.68 14.19
N PHE A 83 -7.84 -5.98 14.49
CA PHE A 83 -8.77 -6.60 15.43
C PHE A 83 -8.62 -5.98 16.82
N VAL A 84 -7.39 -5.91 17.35
CA VAL A 84 -7.13 -5.26 18.63
C VAL A 84 -7.55 -3.79 18.58
N TRP A 85 -7.20 -3.06 17.52
CA TRP A 85 -7.54 -1.66 17.34
C TRP A 85 -9.05 -1.41 17.38
N ASN A 86 -9.84 -2.14 16.59
CA ASN A 86 -11.28 -2.01 16.57
C ASN A 86 -11.93 -2.47 17.89
N GLY A 87 -11.29 -3.39 18.62
CA GLY A 87 -11.70 -3.77 19.98
C GLY A 87 -11.56 -2.60 20.96
N VAL A 88 -10.42 -1.92 20.95
CA VAL A 88 -10.17 -0.73 21.79
C VAL A 88 -11.16 0.39 21.47
N LEU A 89 -11.54 0.55 20.19
CA LEU A 89 -12.52 1.54 19.74
C LEU A 89 -14.00 1.12 19.98
N GLY A 90 -14.26 -0.12 20.35
CA GLY A 90 -15.64 -0.64 20.53
C GLY A 90 -16.40 -0.85 19.23
N ASN A 91 -15.72 -1.00 18.08
CA ASN A 91 -16.31 -0.99 16.75
C ASN A 91 -16.89 -2.33 16.29
N TYR A 92 -16.84 -3.42 17.08
CA TYR A 92 -17.25 -4.75 16.58
C TYR A 92 -18.72 -4.81 16.14
N GLY A 93 -19.62 -4.12 16.87
CA GLY A 93 -21.03 -4.05 16.48
C GLY A 93 -21.25 -3.37 15.13
N GLU A 94 -20.49 -2.31 14.86
CA GLU A 94 -20.52 -1.61 13.58
C GLU A 94 -19.90 -2.45 12.47
N MET A 95 -18.83 -3.17 12.75
CA MET A 95 -18.17 -4.08 11.80
C MET A 95 -19.15 -5.15 11.29
N ILE A 96 -19.92 -5.77 12.20
CA ILE A 96 -20.94 -6.77 11.82
C ILE A 96 -22.05 -6.14 10.97
N ARG A 97 -22.50 -4.94 11.33
CA ARG A 97 -23.54 -4.23 10.53
C ARG A 97 -23.04 -3.87 9.14
N THR A 98 -21.82 -3.33 9.05
CA THR A 98 -21.20 -2.96 7.78
C THR A 98 -20.97 -4.19 6.90
N ALA A 99 -20.49 -5.30 7.46
CA ALA A 99 -20.31 -6.55 6.72
C ALA A 99 -21.62 -7.07 6.12
N LYS A 100 -22.74 -6.96 6.85
CA LYS A 100 -24.07 -7.35 6.36
C LYS A 100 -24.62 -6.40 5.29
N SER A 101 -24.16 -5.15 5.23
CA SER A 101 -24.58 -4.14 4.25
C SER A 101 -23.80 -4.28 2.95
N PHE A 102 -23.95 -5.43 2.26
CA PHE A 102 -23.12 -5.77 1.12
C PHE A 102 -23.23 -4.77 -0.04
N HIS A 103 -24.43 -4.49 -0.50
CA HIS A 103 -24.62 -3.73 -1.73
C HIS A 103 -24.18 -2.25 -1.65
N PRO A 104 -24.53 -1.50 -0.59
CA PRO A 104 -24.12 -0.11 -0.50
C PRO A 104 -22.63 0.05 -0.07
N CYS A 105 -22.05 -0.90 0.66
CA CYS A 105 -20.81 -0.69 1.37
C CYS A 105 -19.75 -1.80 1.18
N SER A 106 -20.00 -3.01 1.69
CA SER A 106 -18.97 -4.05 1.82
C SER A 106 -18.38 -4.53 0.50
N LYS A 107 -19.12 -4.47 -0.60
CA LYS A 107 -18.61 -4.83 -1.94
C LYS A 107 -17.41 -3.99 -2.34
N TRP A 108 -17.37 -2.72 -1.96
CA TRP A 108 -16.26 -1.85 -2.29
C TRP A 108 -14.97 -2.25 -1.56
N PHE A 109 -15.09 -2.63 -0.28
CA PHE A 109 -13.95 -3.15 0.48
C PHE A 109 -13.49 -4.53 -0.02
N LEU A 110 -14.41 -5.36 -0.50
CA LEU A 110 -14.07 -6.63 -1.16
C LEU A 110 -13.31 -6.39 -2.47
N PHE A 111 -13.74 -5.45 -3.32
CA PHE A 111 -12.99 -5.10 -4.52
C PHE A 111 -11.63 -4.47 -4.17
N ALA A 112 -11.60 -3.57 -3.19
CA ALA A 112 -10.36 -2.97 -2.72
C ALA A 112 -9.37 -4.02 -2.22
N SER A 113 -9.84 -5.12 -1.57
CA SER A 113 -8.98 -6.19 -1.07
C SER A 113 -8.23 -6.94 -2.18
N VAL A 114 -8.84 -7.10 -3.36
CA VAL A 114 -8.20 -7.76 -4.51
C VAL A 114 -7.04 -6.92 -5.04
N PHE A 115 -7.26 -5.62 -5.20
CA PHE A 115 -6.24 -4.73 -5.73
C PHE A 115 -5.17 -4.38 -4.69
N GLY A 116 -5.56 -4.20 -3.45
CA GLY A 116 -4.62 -3.90 -2.37
C GLY A 116 -3.75 -5.11 -1.98
N GLY A 117 -4.33 -6.30 -1.83
CA GLY A 117 -3.62 -7.50 -1.41
C GLY A 117 -2.88 -8.20 -2.56
N PRO A 118 -3.57 -9.00 -3.37
CA PRO A 118 -2.96 -9.80 -4.44
C PRO A 118 -2.24 -8.99 -5.51
N VAL A 119 -2.59 -7.73 -5.72
CA VAL A 119 -1.90 -6.90 -6.71
C VAL A 119 -0.87 -6.01 -6.04
N ALA A 120 -1.25 -5.13 -5.10
CA ALA A 120 -0.33 -4.13 -4.58
C ALA A 120 0.67 -4.69 -3.55
N ILE A 121 0.18 -5.35 -2.50
CA ILE A 121 1.06 -5.82 -1.41
C ILE A 121 1.96 -6.96 -1.90
N LEU A 122 1.41 -7.94 -2.64
CA LEU A 122 2.22 -8.98 -3.26
C LEU A 122 3.27 -8.37 -4.21
N GLY A 123 2.87 -7.44 -5.07
CA GLY A 123 3.79 -6.75 -5.96
C GLY A 123 4.91 -6.04 -5.21
N SER A 124 4.59 -5.41 -4.09
CA SER A 124 5.59 -4.75 -3.24
C SER A 124 6.56 -5.74 -2.61
N PHE A 125 6.09 -6.89 -2.10
CA PHE A 125 6.98 -7.93 -1.59
C PHE A 125 7.86 -8.54 -2.70
N MET A 126 7.31 -8.76 -3.90
CA MET A 126 8.11 -9.18 -5.05
C MET A 126 9.21 -8.16 -5.37
N ALA A 127 8.89 -6.87 -5.40
CA ALA A 127 9.87 -5.81 -5.62
C ALA A 127 10.94 -5.76 -4.52
N MET A 128 10.56 -5.93 -3.25
CA MET A 128 11.50 -5.99 -2.11
C MET A 128 12.45 -7.17 -2.24
N GLY A 129 11.95 -8.35 -2.60
CA GLY A 129 12.75 -9.57 -2.67
C GLY A 129 13.78 -9.57 -3.81
N PHE A 130 13.45 -8.92 -4.93
CA PHE A 130 14.32 -8.95 -6.13
C PHE A 130 15.21 -7.74 -6.29
N VAL A 131 14.68 -6.54 -6.03
CA VAL A 131 15.38 -5.29 -6.31
C VAL A 131 15.76 -4.56 -5.03
N GLY A 132 15.01 -4.83 -3.95
CA GLY A 132 15.26 -4.24 -2.64
C GLY A 132 14.18 -3.25 -2.19
N GLY A 133 14.16 -3.00 -0.87
CA GLY A 133 13.10 -2.22 -0.22
C GLY A 133 13.01 -0.77 -0.70
N ALA A 134 14.16 -0.11 -0.92
CA ALA A 134 14.18 1.27 -1.41
C ALA A 134 13.58 1.40 -2.81
N PHE A 135 13.91 0.47 -3.73
CA PHE A 135 13.30 0.43 -5.05
C PHE A 135 11.79 0.17 -4.95
N ALA A 136 11.38 -0.84 -4.18
CA ALA A 136 9.97 -1.21 -4.01
C ALA A 136 9.12 -0.03 -3.53
N ALA A 137 9.63 0.74 -2.56
CA ALA A 137 8.98 1.94 -2.06
C ALA A 137 8.81 3.02 -3.14
N VAL A 138 9.88 3.29 -3.88
CA VAL A 138 9.89 4.38 -4.86
C VAL A 138 9.11 4.00 -6.12
N ALA A 139 9.15 2.74 -6.54
CA ALA A 139 8.38 2.24 -7.69
C ALA A 139 6.87 2.43 -7.52
N ALA A 140 6.38 2.25 -6.30
CA ALA A 140 4.96 2.40 -6.03
C ALA A 140 4.47 3.86 -5.99
N LEU A 141 5.37 4.87 -5.93
CA LEU A 141 5.00 6.31 -5.95
C LEU A 141 4.24 6.76 -7.21
N LEU A 142 4.12 5.89 -8.21
CA LEU A 142 3.29 6.13 -9.40
C LEU A 142 1.78 6.00 -9.13
N TYR A 143 1.36 5.41 -8.00
CA TYR A 143 -0.05 5.10 -7.73
C TYR A 143 -1.01 6.30 -7.80
N PRO A 144 -0.64 7.56 -7.49
CA PRO A 144 -1.56 8.69 -7.60
C PRO A 144 -1.97 9.01 -9.04
N VAL A 145 -1.14 8.70 -10.02
CA VAL A 145 -1.48 8.89 -11.45
C VAL A 145 -2.65 7.98 -11.83
N ILE A 146 -2.62 6.74 -11.35
CA ILE A 146 -3.68 5.75 -11.62
C ILE A 146 -4.95 6.15 -10.88
N GLY A 147 -4.83 6.57 -9.61
CA GLY A 147 -5.94 7.07 -8.81
C GLY A 147 -6.64 8.26 -9.48
N ALA A 148 -5.88 9.25 -9.96
CA ALA A 148 -6.42 10.40 -10.66
C ALA A 148 -7.10 10.06 -11.99
N ALA A 149 -6.51 9.15 -12.77
CA ALA A 149 -7.12 8.67 -14.01
C ALA A 149 -8.47 8.00 -13.75
N LEU A 150 -8.57 7.18 -12.70
CA LEU A 150 -9.81 6.53 -12.30
C LEU A 150 -10.84 7.50 -11.75
N ALA A 151 -10.44 8.48 -10.94
CA ALA A 151 -11.30 9.54 -10.45
C ALA A 151 -11.90 10.35 -11.61
N ASN A 152 -11.11 10.66 -12.62
CA ASN A 152 -11.59 11.31 -13.84
C ASN A 152 -12.65 10.47 -14.57
N VAL A 153 -12.39 9.17 -14.77
CA VAL A 153 -13.30 8.27 -15.53
C VAL A 153 -14.57 7.94 -14.71
N TRP A 154 -14.45 7.71 -13.40
CA TRP A 154 -15.56 7.20 -12.57
C TRP A 154 -16.40 8.31 -11.93
N HIS A 155 -15.78 9.44 -11.62
CA HIS A 155 -16.43 10.57 -10.95
C HIS A 155 -16.59 11.79 -11.87
N GLY A 156 -16.03 11.74 -13.09
CA GLY A 156 -16.05 12.87 -14.02
C GLY A 156 -15.19 14.06 -13.53
N GLU A 157 -14.29 13.82 -12.60
CA GLU A 157 -13.40 14.88 -12.08
C GLU A 157 -12.51 15.41 -13.20
N LYS A 158 -12.54 16.71 -13.43
CA LYS A 158 -11.70 17.33 -14.45
C LYS A 158 -10.26 17.41 -13.97
N ILE A 159 -9.34 16.83 -14.72
CA ILE A 159 -7.91 17.01 -14.47
C ILE A 159 -7.53 18.46 -14.84
N SER A 160 -7.18 19.24 -13.85
CA SER A 160 -6.74 20.62 -14.05
C SER A 160 -5.38 20.67 -14.73
N LYS A 161 -4.98 21.84 -15.25
CA LYS A 161 -3.64 22.04 -15.84
C LYS A 161 -2.52 21.74 -14.82
N ARG A 162 -2.75 22.08 -13.55
CA ARG A 162 -1.79 21.84 -12.46
C ARG A 162 -1.68 20.36 -12.16
N ALA A 163 -2.82 19.66 -12.06
CA ALA A 163 -2.83 18.20 -11.90
C ALA A 163 -2.14 17.50 -13.08
N ALA A 164 -2.40 17.93 -14.32
CA ALA A 164 -1.73 17.39 -15.51
C ALA A 164 -0.20 17.61 -15.48
N MET A 165 0.28 18.76 -15.03
CA MET A 165 1.72 18.99 -14.84
C MET A 165 2.30 18.04 -13.78
N GLY A 166 1.63 17.86 -12.65
CA GLY A 166 2.03 16.91 -11.61
C GLY A 166 2.14 15.48 -12.16
N ILE A 167 1.13 15.04 -12.91
CA ILE A 167 1.11 13.73 -13.57
C ILE A 167 2.33 13.56 -14.50
N ILE A 168 2.64 14.57 -15.33
CA ILE A 168 3.81 14.51 -16.22
C ILE A 168 5.11 14.34 -15.43
N VAL A 169 5.26 15.07 -14.34
CA VAL A 169 6.45 14.97 -13.48
C VAL A 169 6.53 13.59 -12.80
N ILE A 170 5.40 13.04 -12.33
CA ILE A 170 5.37 11.68 -11.75
C ILE A 170 5.75 10.64 -12.82
N ILE A 171 5.23 10.74 -14.03
CA ILE A 171 5.56 9.83 -15.12
C ILE A 171 7.06 9.93 -15.49
N ALA A 172 7.62 11.13 -15.55
CA ALA A 172 9.05 11.32 -15.77
C ALA A 172 9.89 10.68 -14.65
N GLY A 173 9.45 10.81 -13.40
CA GLY A 173 10.03 10.10 -12.25
C GLY A 173 9.97 8.58 -12.43
N GLY A 174 8.83 8.04 -12.81
CA GLY A 174 8.66 6.61 -13.08
C GLY A 174 9.58 6.11 -14.20
N ILE A 175 9.67 6.82 -15.30
CA ILE A 175 10.61 6.47 -16.40
C ILE A 175 12.05 6.47 -15.88
N THR A 176 12.42 7.40 -15.01
CA THR A 176 13.77 7.45 -14.42
C THR A 176 14.02 6.25 -13.50
N ILE A 177 13.03 5.83 -12.71
CA ILE A 177 13.14 4.68 -11.79
C ILE A 177 13.28 3.36 -12.56
N PHE A 178 12.42 3.17 -13.55
CA PHE A 178 12.30 1.87 -14.25
C PHE A 178 13.21 1.75 -15.47
N GLY A 179 13.51 2.86 -16.17
CA GLY A 179 14.04 2.85 -17.53
C GLY A 179 15.38 2.14 -17.72
N GLY A 180 16.33 2.32 -16.79
CA GLY A 180 17.63 1.67 -16.89
C GLY A 180 17.63 0.23 -16.38
N GLY A 181 17.01 0.00 -15.23
CA GLY A 181 17.05 -1.28 -14.53
C GLY A 181 16.33 -2.40 -15.29
N VAL A 182 15.10 -2.15 -15.76
CA VAL A 182 14.32 -3.16 -16.50
C VAL A 182 15.04 -3.64 -17.75
N ILE A 183 15.60 -2.71 -18.52
CA ILE A 183 16.33 -3.06 -19.76
C ILE A 183 17.55 -3.91 -19.43
N THR A 184 18.31 -3.54 -18.42
CA THR A 184 19.50 -4.28 -17.98
C THR A 184 19.14 -5.71 -17.55
N GLU A 185 18.11 -5.88 -16.76
CA GLU A 185 17.67 -7.19 -16.26
C GLU A 185 17.15 -8.09 -17.41
N LEU A 186 16.35 -7.52 -18.32
CA LEU A 186 15.87 -8.27 -19.48
C LEU A 186 17.01 -8.69 -20.42
N GLN A 187 18.01 -7.83 -20.62
CA GLN A 187 19.19 -8.17 -21.45
C GLN A 187 20.09 -9.21 -20.78
N ALA A 188 20.19 -9.18 -19.46
CA ALA A 188 20.96 -10.17 -18.70
C ALA A 188 20.27 -11.55 -18.65
N GLY A 189 18.99 -11.65 -19.07
CA GLY A 189 18.22 -12.89 -18.93
C GLY A 189 18.00 -13.29 -17.46
N SER A 190 18.16 -12.35 -16.53
CA SER A 190 17.97 -12.58 -15.10
C SER A 190 16.49 -12.56 -14.73
N VAL A 191 16.16 -13.06 -13.54
CA VAL A 191 14.78 -13.03 -13.01
C VAL A 191 14.44 -11.69 -12.35
N GLY A 192 15.37 -10.75 -12.25
CA GLY A 192 15.21 -9.44 -11.61
C GLY A 192 14.07 -8.60 -12.19
N TRP A 193 13.75 -8.76 -13.48
CA TRP A 193 12.61 -8.06 -14.12
C TRP A 193 11.26 -8.33 -13.40
N ILE A 194 11.12 -9.45 -12.70
CA ILE A 194 9.92 -9.79 -11.91
C ILE A 194 9.73 -8.79 -10.78
N GLY A 195 10.82 -8.33 -10.15
CA GLY A 195 10.75 -7.29 -9.12
C GLY A 195 10.29 -5.94 -9.68
N TYR A 196 10.71 -5.59 -10.89
CA TYR A 196 10.20 -4.39 -11.56
C TYR A 196 8.71 -4.50 -11.90
N LEU A 197 8.26 -5.67 -12.36
CA LEU A 197 6.83 -5.96 -12.52
C LEU A 197 6.08 -5.82 -11.19
N GLY A 198 6.66 -6.33 -10.10
CA GLY A 198 6.12 -6.17 -8.75
C GLY A 198 5.93 -4.69 -8.36
N GLY A 199 6.89 -3.84 -8.67
CA GLY A 199 6.77 -2.39 -8.46
C GLY A 199 5.61 -1.75 -9.23
N LEU A 200 5.39 -2.14 -10.49
CA LEU A 200 4.25 -1.70 -11.29
C LEU A 200 2.92 -2.24 -10.75
N MET A 201 2.91 -3.49 -10.28
CA MET A 201 1.74 -4.07 -9.61
C MET A 201 1.40 -3.28 -8.35
N ALA A 202 2.40 -2.91 -7.54
CA ALA A 202 2.20 -2.11 -6.33
C ALA A 202 1.57 -0.75 -6.66
N ALA A 203 2.11 -0.02 -7.63
CA ALA A 203 1.56 1.25 -8.08
C ALA A 203 0.12 1.12 -8.59
N THR A 204 -0.13 0.13 -9.45
CA THR A 204 -1.45 -0.09 -10.05
C THR A 204 -2.47 -0.49 -9.00
N GLY A 205 -2.12 -1.44 -8.15
CA GLY A 205 -2.99 -1.96 -7.11
C GLY A 205 -3.41 -0.88 -6.11
N TRP A 206 -2.47 -0.12 -5.56
CA TRP A 206 -2.80 0.97 -4.62
C TRP A 206 -3.54 2.14 -5.27
N GLY A 207 -3.25 2.45 -6.54
CA GLY A 207 -4.01 3.46 -7.27
C GLY A 207 -5.49 3.08 -7.45
N ILE A 208 -5.76 1.82 -7.81
CA ILE A 208 -7.13 1.30 -7.93
C ILE A 208 -7.78 1.15 -6.56
N GLU A 209 -7.07 0.57 -5.57
CA GLU A 209 -7.58 0.39 -4.22
C GLU A 209 -8.08 1.70 -3.62
N GLY A 210 -7.28 2.76 -3.69
CA GLY A 210 -7.67 4.07 -3.15
C GLY A 210 -8.97 4.59 -3.75
N ALA A 211 -9.11 4.54 -5.07
CA ALA A 211 -10.31 4.99 -5.78
C ALA A 211 -11.55 4.12 -5.48
N VAL A 212 -11.36 2.81 -5.30
CA VAL A 212 -12.45 1.87 -4.97
C VAL A 212 -12.87 2.00 -3.51
N ALA A 213 -11.90 2.07 -2.60
CA ALA A 213 -12.15 2.15 -1.17
C ALA A 213 -12.88 3.44 -0.77
N ASP A 214 -12.60 4.56 -1.44
CA ASP A 214 -13.25 5.85 -1.17
C ASP A 214 -14.77 5.75 -1.29
N LYS A 215 -15.29 5.00 -2.27
CA LYS A 215 -16.72 4.74 -2.41
C LYS A 215 -17.34 4.00 -1.20
N GLY A 216 -16.58 3.13 -0.57
CA GLY A 216 -17.01 2.47 0.67
C GLY A 216 -16.96 3.41 1.87
N LEU A 217 -15.99 4.33 1.88
CA LEU A 217 -15.77 5.30 2.96
C LEU A 217 -16.80 6.43 2.99
N ASP A 218 -17.57 6.63 1.92
CA ASP A 218 -18.70 7.57 1.93
C ASP A 218 -19.80 7.17 2.92
N VAL A 219 -19.92 5.87 3.22
CA VAL A 219 -21.01 5.32 4.04
C VAL A 219 -20.53 4.48 5.23
N ALA A 220 -19.23 4.23 5.37
CA ALA A 220 -18.68 3.41 6.44
C ALA A 220 -17.58 4.14 7.21
N ASN A 221 -17.45 3.77 8.48
CA ASN A 221 -16.31 4.14 9.30
C ASN A 221 -15.01 3.60 8.71
N ALA A 222 -13.97 4.44 8.62
CA ALA A 222 -12.70 4.10 8.03
C ALA A 222 -11.99 2.91 8.72
N ASP A 223 -12.02 2.84 10.05
CA ASP A 223 -11.41 1.75 10.82
C ASP A 223 -12.11 0.41 10.55
N VAL A 224 -13.43 0.44 10.43
CA VAL A 224 -14.27 -0.73 10.15
C VAL A 224 -14.10 -1.18 8.70
N GLY A 225 -14.20 -0.26 7.75
CA GLY A 225 -14.05 -0.56 6.33
C GLY A 225 -12.70 -1.17 6.01
N LEU A 226 -11.64 -0.59 6.57
CA LEU A 226 -10.28 -1.10 6.44
C LEU A 226 -10.14 -2.53 6.99
N HIS A 227 -10.69 -2.79 8.18
CA HIS A 227 -10.59 -4.12 8.77
C HIS A 227 -11.33 -5.16 7.92
N LEU A 228 -12.53 -4.85 7.41
CA LEU A 228 -13.26 -5.72 6.48
C LEU A 228 -12.48 -5.97 5.19
N ARG A 229 -11.80 -4.96 4.67
CA ARG A 229 -10.93 -5.08 3.51
C ARG A 229 -9.78 -6.07 3.76
N PHE A 230 -9.10 -6.00 4.90
CA PHE A 230 -8.02 -6.93 5.23
C PHE A 230 -8.51 -8.33 5.59
N ILE A 231 -9.69 -8.49 6.20
CA ILE A 231 -10.33 -9.80 6.38
C ILE A 231 -10.61 -10.45 5.02
N ALA A 232 -11.14 -9.69 4.07
CA ALA A 232 -11.41 -10.18 2.73
C ALA A 232 -10.12 -10.57 1.99
N GLU A 233 -9.07 -9.76 2.11
CA GLU A 233 -7.73 -10.09 1.59
C GLU A 233 -7.18 -11.38 2.20
N LEU A 234 -7.22 -11.50 3.53
CA LEU A 234 -6.78 -12.70 4.23
C LEU A 234 -7.54 -13.94 3.77
N ALA A 235 -8.85 -13.81 3.54
CA ALA A 235 -9.66 -14.90 2.99
C ALA A 235 -9.17 -15.32 1.59
N ILE A 236 -8.80 -14.38 0.72
CA ILE A 236 -8.23 -14.70 -0.60
C ILE A 236 -6.94 -15.52 -0.43
N TRP A 237 -6.06 -15.12 0.48
CA TRP A 237 -4.81 -15.86 0.72
C TRP A 237 -5.04 -17.26 1.25
N ILE A 238 -5.86 -17.40 2.32
CA ILE A 238 -6.05 -18.68 2.99
C ILE A 238 -6.93 -19.65 2.19
N ILE A 239 -7.96 -19.14 1.50
CA ILE A 239 -8.95 -20.00 0.83
C ILE A 239 -8.57 -20.28 -0.62
N ILE A 240 -7.85 -19.36 -1.27
CA ILE A 240 -7.56 -19.46 -2.71
C ILE A 240 -6.07 -19.65 -2.96
N ALA A 241 -5.22 -18.68 -2.60
CA ALA A 241 -3.85 -18.64 -3.07
C ALA A 241 -2.97 -19.75 -2.45
N LEU A 242 -2.97 -19.88 -1.12
CA LEU A 242 -2.15 -20.91 -0.46
C LEU A 242 -2.62 -22.34 -0.78
N PRO A 243 -3.93 -22.68 -0.79
CA PRO A 243 -4.38 -23.98 -1.25
C PRO A 243 -4.04 -24.28 -2.71
N LEU A 244 -4.15 -23.27 -3.60
CA LEU A 244 -3.76 -23.45 -5.00
C LEU A 244 -2.28 -23.82 -5.13
N LEU A 245 -1.39 -23.09 -4.45
CA LEU A 245 0.04 -23.40 -4.44
C LEU A 245 0.34 -24.78 -3.83
N ALA A 246 -0.37 -25.18 -2.78
CA ALA A 246 -0.23 -26.51 -2.18
C ALA A 246 -0.67 -27.62 -3.14
N ILE A 247 -1.78 -27.44 -3.88
CA ILE A 247 -2.24 -28.38 -4.93
C ILE A 247 -1.21 -28.47 -6.06
N MET A 248 -0.50 -27.37 -6.37
CA MET A 248 0.59 -27.36 -7.34
C MET A 248 1.87 -28.04 -6.82
N GLY A 249 1.88 -28.49 -5.57
CA GLY A 249 3.00 -29.24 -4.96
C GLY A 249 3.98 -28.37 -4.17
N TYR A 250 3.70 -27.07 -3.97
CA TYR A 250 4.58 -26.21 -3.18
C TYR A 250 4.33 -26.35 -1.66
N PRO A 251 5.38 -26.40 -0.82
CA PRO A 251 5.28 -26.71 0.61
C PRO A 251 4.86 -25.50 1.46
N VAL A 252 3.93 -24.67 0.97
CA VAL A 252 3.55 -23.40 1.59
C VAL A 252 3.03 -23.55 3.03
N PHE A 253 2.24 -24.60 3.31
CA PHE A 253 1.73 -24.83 4.66
C PHE A 253 2.81 -25.34 5.61
N THR A 254 3.74 -26.17 5.12
CA THR A 254 4.89 -26.62 5.91
C THR A 254 5.69 -25.45 6.43
N TYR A 255 6.03 -24.51 5.54
CA TYR A 255 6.77 -23.31 5.90
C TYR A 255 5.93 -22.29 6.68
N ALA A 256 4.63 -22.18 6.43
CA ALA A 256 3.75 -21.34 7.21
C ALA A 256 3.74 -21.71 8.71
N PHE A 257 3.84 -23.00 9.04
CA PHE A 257 3.93 -23.43 10.43
C PHE A 257 5.34 -23.34 11.05
N GLN A 258 6.35 -23.03 10.27
CA GLN A 258 7.73 -22.84 10.74
C GLN A 258 8.09 -21.38 11.06
N VAL A 259 7.17 -20.44 10.86
CA VAL A 259 7.41 -19.00 11.07
C VAL A 259 7.55 -18.60 12.55
N PHE A 260 7.32 -19.54 13.50
CA PHE A 260 7.36 -19.27 14.94
C PHE A 260 8.78 -19.12 15.50
N GLN A 261 9.66 -18.47 14.73
CA GLN A 261 10.99 -18.08 15.20
C GLN A 261 10.95 -16.64 15.75
N PRO A 262 11.69 -16.33 16.84
CA PRO A 262 11.56 -15.04 17.52
C PRO A 262 11.77 -13.83 16.62
N TRP A 263 12.78 -13.86 15.76
CA TRP A 263 13.09 -12.74 14.84
C TRP A 263 12.04 -12.61 13.73
N THR A 264 11.56 -13.72 13.20
CA THR A 264 10.52 -13.75 12.16
C THR A 264 9.21 -13.20 12.71
N ILE A 265 8.80 -13.66 13.92
CA ILE A 265 7.61 -13.12 14.59
C ILE A 265 7.77 -11.63 14.86
N LEU A 266 8.93 -11.19 15.37
CA LEU A 266 9.17 -9.78 15.65
C LEU A 266 9.01 -8.92 14.39
N MET A 267 9.57 -9.36 13.26
CA MET A 267 9.43 -8.63 11.99
C MET A 267 8.00 -8.60 11.49
N PHE A 268 7.24 -9.69 11.59
CA PHE A 268 5.83 -9.69 11.22
C PHE A 268 4.96 -8.86 12.16
N VAL A 269 5.22 -8.86 13.45
CA VAL A 269 4.52 -7.96 14.40
C VAL A 269 4.83 -6.49 14.05
N PHE A 270 6.09 -6.18 13.78
CA PHE A 270 6.48 -4.84 13.36
C PHE A 270 5.84 -4.45 12.02
N ALA A 271 5.83 -5.35 11.04
CA ALA A 271 5.15 -5.17 9.76
C ALA A 271 3.64 -4.94 9.97
N GLY A 272 2.98 -5.79 10.76
CA GLY A 272 1.55 -5.69 11.03
C GLY A 272 1.15 -4.38 11.72
N ILE A 273 1.96 -3.91 12.66
CA ILE A 273 1.72 -2.62 13.34
C ILE A 273 1.96 -1.46 12.38
N THR A 274 3.13 -1.38 11.76
CA THR A 274 3.47 -0.26 10.89
C THR A 274 2.54 -0.18 9.69
N PHE A 275 2.27 -1.30 9.02
CA PHE A 275 1.41 -1.34 7.86
C PHE A 275 -0.08 -1.20 8.20
N GLY A 276 -0.54 -1.87 9.24
CA GLY A 276 -1.92 -1.75 9.70
C GLY A 276 -2.29 -0.30 10.07
N PHE A 277 -1.43 0.37 10.84
CA PHE A 277 -1.68 1.77 11.23
C PHE A 277 -1.37 2.79 10.13
N CYS A 278 -0.47 2.49 9.17
CA CYS A 278 -0.35 3.35 7.99
C CYS A 278 -1.65 3.35 7.19
N TYR A 279 -2.27 2.20 7.00
CA TYR A 279 -3.56 2.09 6.31
C TYR A 279 -4.73 2.73 7.09
N VAL A 280 -4.78 2.56 8.42
CA VAL A 280 -5.73 3.31 9.28
C VAL A 280 -5.61 4.80 9.01
N SER A 281 -4.38 5.30 8.99
CA SER A 281 -4.09 6.72 8.78
C SER A 281 -4.46 7.16 7.36
N TRP A 282 -4.16 6.33 6.37
CA TRP A 282 -4.48 6.57 4.96
C TRP A 282 -6.00 6.70 4.76
N TYR A 283 -6.76 5.71 5.19
CA TYR A 283 -8.22 5.70 5.08
C TYR A 283 -8.89 6.83 5.87
N LYS A 284 -8.38 7.19 7.07
CA LYS A 284 -8.90 8.33 7.84
C LYS A 284 -8.62 9.69 7.21
N SER A 285 -7.58 9.81 6.39
CA SER A 285 -7.29 11.07 5.69
C SER A 285 -8.30 11.38 4.59
N PHE A 286 -8.82 10.38 3.89
CA PHE A 286 -9.69 10.55 2.73
C PHE A 286 -10.96 11.37 3.00
N PRO A 287 -11.80 11.05 4.01
CA PRO A 287 -12.98 11.84 4.29
C PRO A 287 -12.69 13.24 4.86
N LEU A 288 -11.45 13.53 5.24
CA LEU A 288 -11.06 14.81 5.83
C LEU A 288 -10.47 15.80 4.81
N ILE A 289 -9.66 15.31 3.87
CA ILE A 289 -8.94 16.16 2.90
C ILE A 289 -9.09 15.69 1.45
N GLY A 290 -9.90 14.67 1.20
CA GLY A 290 -10.06 14.03 -0.11
C GLY A 290 -8.97 13.02 -0.43
N VAL A 291 -9.29 12.06 -1.32
CA VAL A 291 -8.37 10.97 -1.71
C VAL A 291 -7.09 11.54 -2.32
N GLY A 292 -7.21 12.49 -3.23
CA GLY A 292 -6.08 13.06 -3.93
C GLY A 292 -5.04 13.67 -3.00
N ARG A 293 -5.45 14.54 -2.07
CA ARG A 293 -4.53 15.17 -1.10
C ARG A 293 -3.98 14.16 -0.11
N GLY A 294 -4.83 13.23 0.38
CA GLY A 294 -4.39 12.15 1.24
C GLY A 294 -3.30 11.31 0.59
N GLN A 295 -3.47 10.92 -0.67
CA GLN A 295 -2.48 10.20 -1.45
C GLN A 295 -1.22 11.02 -1.71
N GLY A 296 -1.37 12.30 -2.08
CA GLY A 296 -0.23 13.17 -2.37
C GLY A 296 0.71 13.36 -1.18
N ILE A 297 0.16 13.53 0.03
CA ILE A 297 0.96 13.65 1.25
C ILE A 297 1.51 12.29 1.68
N ALA A 298 0.69 11.24 1.58
CA ALA A 298 1.13 9.89 1.87
C ALA A 298 2.33 9.47 0.99
N ASN A 299 2.45 10.00 -0.24
CA ASN A 299 3.60 9.74 -1.12
C ASN A 299 4.97 10.13 -0.52
N LEU A 300 5.00 10.94 0.53
CA LEU A 300 6.23 11.16 1.31
C LEU A 300 6.78 9.85 1.91
N TYR A 301 5.98 8.77 1.95
CA TYR A 301 6.45 7.48 2.44
C TYR A 301 7.69 6.99 1.69
N GLY A 302 7.82 7.26 0.39
CA GLY A 302 9.00 6.90 -0.39
C GLY A 302 10.28 7.53 0.16
N MET A 303 10.23 8.78 0.59
CA MET A 303 11.35 9.45 1.26
C MET A 303 11.67 8.77 2.60
N PHE A 304 10.65 8.53 3.44
CA PHE A 304 10.85 7.86 4.72
C PHE A 304 11.37 6.43 4.55
N ALA A 305 10.90 5.69 3.53
CA ALA A 305 11.41 4.36 3.22
C ALA A 305 12.88 4.38 2.80
N VAL A 306 13.26 5.28 1.88
CA VAL A 306 14.66 5.41 1.45
C VAL A 306 15.56 5.78 2.63
N ILE A 307 15.18 6.78 3.43
CA ILE A 307 15.96 7.17 4.62
C ILE A 307 16.07 5.99 5.58
N SER A 308 14.96 5.32 5.88
CA SER A 308 14.93 4.19 6.83
C SER A 308 15.78 3.02 6.33
N THR A 309 15.70 2.68 5.03
CA THR A 309 16.50 1.58 4.45
C THR A 309 18.00 1.92 4.44
N ILE A 310 18.38 3.15 4.15
CA ILE A 310 19.79 3.58 4.25
C ILE A 310 20.30 3.49 5.69
N LEU A 311 19.51 3.99 6.65
CA LEU A 311 19.91 3.99 8.08
C LEU A 311 19.98 2.57 8.65
N PHE A 312 19.13 1.66 8.20
CA PHE A 312 19.03 0.31 8.74
C PHE A 312 19.98 -0.69 8.05
N PHE A 313 20.09 -0.62 6.72
CA PHE A 313 20.91 -1.56 5.93
C PHE A 313 22.26 -0.99 5.50
N GLY A 314 22.43 0.32 5.52
CA GLY A 314 23.63 0.99 5.00
C GLY A 314 23.72 1.10 3.48
N ASP A 315 22.74 0.54 2.77
CA ASP A 315 22.73 0.50 1.31
C ASP A 315 22.13 1.78 0.72
N VAL A 316 22.90 2.49 -0.09
CA VAL A 316 22.43 3.67 -0.82
C VAL A 316 21.85 3.23 -2.16
N PRO A 317 20.57 3.52 -2.46
CA PRO A 317 19.94 3.17 -3.73
C PRO A 317 20.66 3.83 -4.90
N GLN A 318 20.47 3.27 -6.09
CA GLN A 318 20.97 3.88 -7.33
C GLN A 318 20.41 5.31 -7.48
N TRP A 319 21.21 6.20 -8.06
CA TRP A 319 20.83 7.61 -8.25
C TRP A 319 19.52 7.78 -9.03
N THR A 320 19.20 6.87 -9.95
CA THR A 320 17.93 6.84 -10.70
C THR A 320 16.72 6.65 -9.78
N VAL A 321 16.86 5.83 -8.74
CA VAL A 321 15.81 5.61 -7.72
C VAL A 321 15.63 6.88 -6.88
N LEU A 322 16.74 7.53 -6.48
CA LEU A 322 16.69 8.76 -5.68
C LEU A 322 16.08 9.92 -6.46
N VAL A 323 16.56 10.18 -7.67
CA VAL A 323 16.08 11.28 -8.52
C VAL A 323 14.66 11.02 -8.99
N GLY A 324 14.37 9.82 -9.46
CA GLY A 324 13.03 9.46 -9.89
C GLY A 324 12.01 9.52 -8.75
N GLY A 325 12.39 9.07 -7.54
CA GLY A 325 11.56 9.18 -6.34
C GLY A 325 11.29 10.64 -5.96
N ALA A 326 12.32 11.49 -5.98
CA ALA A 326 12.15 12.92 -5.74
C ALA A 326 11.19 13.57 -6.75
N LEU A 327 11.31 13.23 -8.05
CA LEU A 327 10.37 13.69 -9.08
C LEU A 327 8.94 13.22 -8.80
N CYS A 328 8.74 11.95 -8.42
CA CYS A 328 7.40 11.44 -8.08
C CYS A 328 6.80 12.21 -6.90
N ILE A 329 7.57 12.48 -5.86
CA ILE A 329 7.12 13.26 -4.69
C ILE A 329 6.77 14.69 -5.08
N VAL A 330 7.65 15.39 -5.80
CA VAL A 330 7.40 16.75 -6.28
C VAL A 330 6.18 16.80 -7.20
N GLY A 331 6.06 15.86 -8.13
CA GLY A 331 4.90 15.76 -9.00
C GLY A 331 3.59 15.54 -8.25
N SER A 332 3.61 14.73 -7.19
CA SER A 332 2.45 14.52 -6.32
C SER A 332 2.04 15.81 -5.61
N PHE A 333 3.00 16.58 -5.08
CA PHE A 333 2.70 17.88 -4.49
C PHE A 333 2.13 18.87 -5.49
N ILE A 334 2.68 18.94 -6.71
CA ILE A 334 2.13 19.79 -7.77
C ILE A 334 0.70 19.36 -8.10
N MET A 335 0.47 18.05 -8.25
CA MET A 335 -0.82 17.46 -8.62
C MET A 335 -1.92 17.80 -7.61
N PHE A 336 -1.62 17.72 -6.31
CA PHE A 336 -2.59 17.90 -5.23
C PHE A 336 -2.53 19.25 -4.52
N SER A 337 -1.75 20.21 -5.01
CA SER A 337 -1.63 21.58 -4.45
C SER A 337 -2.77 22.52 -4.86
N GLU A 338 -3.88 22.01 -5.38
CA GLU A 338 -5.04 22.81 -5.76
C GLU A 338 -5.76 23.42 -4.57
N GLU A 339 -6.36 24.61 -4.78
CA GLU A 339 -7.00 25.37 -3.71
C GLU A 339 -8.26 24.66 -3.16
N SER A 340 -8.51 24.88 -1.87
CA SER A 340 -9.56 24.20 -1.08
C SER A 340 -11.00 24.58 -1.43
N LEU A 341 -11.22 25.54 -2.30
CA LEU A 341 -12.56 26.05 -2.65
C LEU A 341 -13.45 25.04 -3.40
N GLU A 342 -12.85 24.08 -4.12
CA GLU A 342 -13.60 23.04 -4.83
C GLU A 342 -14.02 21.85 -3.96
N LEU A 343 -13.43 21.68 -2.76
CA LEU A 343 -13.76 20.58 -1.85
C LEU A 343 -15.11 20.76 -1.12
N GLU A 344 -15.64 21.98 -1.02
CA GLU A 344 -16.96 22.23 -0.42
C GLU A 344 -18.12 21.75 -1.30
N THR A 345 -17.91 21.56 -2.58
CA THR A 345 -18.97 21.20 -3.55
C THR A 345 -19.12 19.69 -3.76
N LEU A 346 -18.20 18.86 -3.29
CA LEU A 346 -18.20 17.42 -3.60
C LEU A 346 -18.84 16.52 -2.54
N ARG A 347 -19.28 17.07 -1.39
CA ARG A 347 -19.88 16.26 -0.29
C ARG A 347 -21.07 16.96 0.38
N ASN A 348 -21.96 17.56 -0.39
CA ASN A 348 -23.30 17.96 0.04
C ASN A 348 -24.33 16.91 -0.34
#